data_32c56e5a0661180405a98e3a3ef0319e
#
_entry.id   32c56e5a0661180405a98e3a3ef0319e
#
_cell.length_a   1.000
_cell.length_b   1.000
_cell.length_c   1.000
_cell.angle_alpha   90.00
_cell.angle_beta   90.00
_cell.angle_gamma   90.00
#
_symmetry.space_group_name_H-M   'P 1'
#
loop_
_entity.id
_entity.type
_entity.pdbx_description
1 polymer ?
#
loop_
_entity_poly.entity_id
_entity_poly.type
_entity_poly.pdbx_seq_one_letter_code
_entity_poly.pdbx_strand_id
1 'polypeptide(L)'
;DDFGNPALNLTPLMLLDLFEPNHAPSYFDELKTIVTGTAGYKFDDNWTYSITAGIDYANDKRNFAIGPEAYLSIVRASGAAQPFHGLETQRDTQEFSFNLTNRLNYNKTFAEKHTFDASVYSEYLYANRRTFLYQQIGLNPLTWEPGAGTGYIVYNPATQPVSYRPTVGASKITAGLLSFFGSADYDYDKRFGFAATVRRDGSYRFVEDYKWGTFWSVAGRWNVSNEQFLKDSSWLSELKLRASIGTTGNQNVLARGVDSDTSPIFIG
;
A
#
# COMPACT_ATOMS: atom_id res chain seq x y z
N ASP A 1 -22.64 9.95 21.60
CA ASP A 1 -22.18 11.15 22.34
C ASP A 1 -21.99 10.81 23.81
N ASP A 2 -20.85 10.16 24.12
CA ASP A 2 -20.50 9.77 25.51
C ASP A 2 -19.90 10.93 26.35
N PHE A 3 -19.88 12.15 25.79
CA PHE A 3 -19.38 13.34 26.50
C PHE A 3 -20.27 13.84 27.65
N GLY A 4 -21.44 13.26 27.81
CA GLY A 4 -22.36 13.57 28.91
C GLY A 4 -22.22 12.71 30.16
N ASN A 5 -21.38 11.69 30.17
CA ASN A 5 -21.15 10.85 31.35
C ASN A 5 -20.15 11.54 32.30
N PRO A 6 -20.56 11.93 33.51
CA PRO A 6 -19.64 12.61 34.44
C PRO A 6 -18.43 11.77 34.86
N ALA A 7 -18.48 10.45 34.67
CA ALA A 7 -17.32 9.57 34.89
C ALA A 7 -16.30 9.59 33.73
N LEU A 8 -16.69 10.16 32.57
CA LEU A 8 -15.84 10.34 31.40
C LEU A 8 -15.52 11.81 31.11
N ASN A 9 -15.84 12.71 32.04
CA ASN A 9 -15.28 14.05 31.96
C ASN A 9 -13.78 13.91 31.96
N LEU A 10 -13.20 14.04 30.75
CA LEU A 10 -11.77 14.18 30.52
C LEU A 10 -11.34 15.40 31.34
N THR A 11 -11.02 15.12 32.58
CA THR A 11 -10.57 16.16 33.47
C THR A 11 -9.24 16.70 32.96
N PRO A 12 -8.90 17.96 33.25
CA PRO A 12 -7.60 18.49 32.92
C PRO A 12 -6.45 17.57 33.31
N LEU A 13 -6.64 16.71 34.31
CA LEU A 13 -5.68 15.72 34.79
C LEU A 13 -5.35 14.64 33.75
N MET A 14 -6.30 14.22 32.88
CA MET A 14 -5.99 13.29 31.78
C MET A 14 -5.16 13.95 30.68
N LEU A 15 -5.27 15.27 30.51
CA LEU A 15 -4.43 16.01 29.57
C LEU A 15 -2.99 16.12 30.08
N LEU A 16 -2.78 16.10 31.40
CA LEU A 16 -1.43 16.11 31.98
C LEU A 16 -0.66 14.84 31.62
N ASP A 17 -1.33 13.69 31.46
CA ASP A 17 -0.67 12.45 31.04
C ASP A 17 0.04 12.59 29.69
N LEU A 18 -0.37 13.53 28.82
CA LEU A 18 0.28 13.79 27.55
C LEU A 18 1.60 14.57 27.68
N PHE A 19 1.79 15.25 28.80
CA PHE A 19 2.97 16.08 29.06
C PHE A 19 3.97 15.42 30.03
N GLU A 20 3.52 14.41 30.74
CA GLU A 20 4.39 13.69 31.67
C GLU A 20 5.14 12.55 30.98
N PRO A 21 6.45 12.43 31.17
CA PRO A 21 7.23 11.34 30.60
C PRO A 21 6.65 9.96 30.99
N ASN A 22 6.57 9.05 30.03
CA ASN A 22 6.12 7.67 30.23
C ASN A 22 4.65 7.49 30.66
N HIS A 23 3.84 8.56 30.75
CA HIS A 23 2.42 8.42 31.04
C HIS A 23 1.62 7.93 29.80
N ALA A 24 1.86 8.50 28.63
CA ALA A 24 1.19 8.12 27.39
C ALA A 24 2.17 8.05 26.20
N PRO A 25 3.26 7.27 26.30
CA PRO A 25 4.26 7.21 25.25
C PRO A 25 3.69 6.55 24.00
N SER A 26 3.96 7.16 22.85
CA SER A 26 3.61 6.64 21.54
C SER A 26 4.79 6.85 20.59
N TYR A 27 5.35 5.75 20.10
CA TYR A 27 6.50 5.75 19.20
C TYR A 27 6.14 5.09 17.89
N PHE A 28 6.69 5.64 16.82
CA PHE A 28 6.60 5.09 15.48
C PHE A 28 7.97 5.17 14.83
N ASP A 29 8.51 4.02 14.48
CA ASP A 29 9.76 3.89 13.74
C ASP A 29 9.48 3.19 12.42
N GLU A 30 9.94 3.77 11.33
CA GLU A 30 9.84 3.17 10.01
C GLU A 30 11.22 3.12 9.35
N LEU A 31 11.59 1.92 8.87
CA LEU A 31 12.70 1.75 7.96
C LEU A 31 12.14 1.29 6.61
N LYS A 32 12.29 2.14 5.59
CA LYS A 32 11.89 1.82 4.23
C LYS A 32 13.09 1.83 3.28
N THR A 33 13.22 0.76 2.49
CA THR A 33 14.28 0.61 1.49
C THR A 33 13.65 0.25 0.16
N ILE A 34 13.93 1.06 -0.87
CA ILE A 34 13.49 0.82 -2.24
C ILE A 34 14.72 0.75 -3.12
N VAL A 35 14.85 -0.35 -3.88
CA VAL A 35 15.92 -0.53 -4.85
C VAL A 35 15.29 -0.92 -6.18
N THR A 36 15.60 -0.16 -7.23
CA THR A 36 15.15 -0.46 -8.59
C THR A 36 16.32 -0.43 -9.53
N GLY A 37 16.42 -1.46 -10.36
CA GLY A 37 17.41 -1.57 -11.41
C GLY A 37 16.73 -1.77 -12.76
N THR A 38 17.25 -1.10 -13.80
CA THR A 38 16.81 -1.26 -15.18
C THR A 38 18.00 -1.57 -16.06
N ALA A 39 17.87 -2.60 -16.91
CA ALA A 39 18.83 -2.91 -17.95
C ALA A 39 18.10 -2.93 -19.31
N GLY A 40 18.77 -2.46 -20.34
CA GLY A 40 18.23 -2.44 -21.69
C GLY A 40 19.24 -2.91 -22.74
N TYR A 41 18.73 -3.52 -23.78
CA TYR A 41 19.54 -3.95 -24.92
C TYR A 41 18.83 -3.57 -26.23
N LYS A 42 19.55 -2.88 -27.08
CA LYS A 42 19.10 -2.48 -28.41
C LYS A 42 19.62 -3.50 -29.42
N PHE A 43 18.73 -4.29 -30.04
CA PHE A 43 19.12 -5.30 -31.04
C PHE A 43 19.50 -4.65 -32.36
N ASP A 44 18.70 -3.64 -32.75
CA ASP A 44 18.88 -2.81 -33.92
C ASP A 44 18.19 -1.45 -33.72
N ASP A 45 18.04 -0.67 -34.81
CA ASP A 45 17.40 0.65 -34.71
C ASP A 45 15.91 0.61 -34.40
N ASN A 46 15.28 -0.53 -34.54
CA ASN A 46 13.85 -0.69 -34.35
C ASN A 46 13.49 -1.47 -33.08
N TRP A 47 14.33 -2.43 -32.67
CA TRP A 47 14.02 -3.34 -31.56
C TRP A 47 14.82 -3.02 -30.32
N THR A 48 14.11 -2.87 -29.21
CA THR A 48 14.70 -2.66 -27.89
C THR A 48 14.06 -3.59 -26.88
N TYR A 49 14.88 -4.28 -26.11
CA TYR A 49 14.44 -5.03 -24.94
C TYR A 49 14.87 -4.30 -23.67
N SER A 50 14.01 -4.30 -22.66
CA SER A 50 14.36 -3.82 -21.32
C SER A 50 13.76 -4.70 -20.25
N ILE A 51 14.51 -4.80 -19.16
CA ILE A 51 14.10 -5.47 -17.93
C ILE A 51 14.24 -4.50 -16.77
N THR A 52 13.20 -4.38 -15.97
CA THR A 52 13.20 -3.58 -14.73
C THR A 52 12.87 -4.50 -13.57
N ALA A 53 13.71 -4.52 -12.56
CA ALA A 53 13.48 -5.25 -11.32
C ALA A 53 13.50 -4.29 -10.15
N GLY A 54 12.55 -4.42 -9.23
CA GLY A 54 12.44 -3.60 -8.03
C GLY A 54 12.18 -4.43 -6.79
N ILE A 55 12.75 -3.98 -5.69
CA ILE A 55 12.49 -4.49 -4.34
C ILE A 55 12.06 -3.31 -3.48
N ASP A 56 10.97 -3.47 -2.75
CA ASP A 56 10.54 -2.55 -1.71
C ASP A 56 10.43 -3.34 -0.40
N TYR A 57 11.14 -2.88 0.62
CA TYR A 57 11.11 -3.44 1.95
C TYR A 57 10.81 -2.34 2.94
N ALA A 58 9.81 -2.56 3.80
CA ALA A 58 9.51 -1.69 4.92
C ALA A 58 9.42 -2.51 6.22
N ASN A 59 9.87 -1.92 7.30
CA ASN A 59 9.69 -2.41 8.65
C ASN A 59 9.16 -1.28 9.51
N ASP A 60 7.90 -1.40 9.94
CA ASP A 60 7.20 -0.46 10.81
C ASP A 60 7.14 -1.02 12.21
N LYS A 61 7.61 -0.25 13.18
CA LYS A 61 7.44 -0.55 14.60
C LYS A 61 6.58 0.52 15.25
N ARG A 62 5.53 0.10 15.88
CA ARG A 62 4.65 0.99 16.66
C ARG A 62 4.58 0.51 18.09
N ASN A 63 4.80 1.44 18.99
CA ASN A 63 4.57 1.25 20.41
C ASN A 63 3.55 2.28 20.87
N PHE A 64 2.61 1.85 21.67
CA PHE A 64 1.68 2.69 22.39
C PHE A 64 1.55 2.15 23.81
N ALA A 65 1.67 3.02 24.78
CA ALA A 65 1.45 2.61 26.15
C ALA A 65 0.65 3.66 26.96
N ILE A 66 0.04 3.16 28.03
CA ILE A 66 -0.45 3.94 29.14
C ILE A 66 0.39 3.51 30.33
N GLY A 67 1.24 4.39 30.82
CA GLY A 67 2.19 4.09 31.88
C GLY A 67 1.52 3.68 33.20
N PRO A 68 2.23 2.98 34.07
CA PRO A 68 1.65 2.52 35.34
C PRO A 68 1.27 3.66 36.29
N GLU A 69 1.95 4.82 36.18
CA GLU A 69 1.71 6.03 37.00
C GLU A 69 0.77 7.03 36.33
N ALA A 70 0.33 6.77 35.09
CA ALA A 70 -0.59 7.61 34.37
C ALA A 70 -1.94 7.73 35.10
N TYR A 71 -2.52 8.92 35.09
CA TYR A 71 -3.83 9.16 35.70
C TYR A 71 -4.90 8.22 35.13
N LEU A 72 -4.85 7.93 33.85
CA LEU A 72 -5.76 6.97 33.19
C LEU A 72 -5.60 5.55 33.77
N SER A 73 -4.40 5.11 34.14
CA SER A 73 -4.16 3.84 34.81
C SER A 73 -4.80 3.81 36.19
N ILE A 74 -4.64 4.89 36.95
CA ILE A 74 -5.18 5.04 38.32
C ILE A 74 -6.71 5.04 38.30
N VAL A 75 -7.33 5.79 37.38
CA VAL A 75 -8.80 5.87 37.26
C VAL A 75 -9.41 4.53 36.85
N ARG A 76 -8.78 3.82 35.93
CA ARG A 76 -9.25 2.47 35.53
C ARG A 76 -9.09 1.45 36.65
N ALA A 77 -8.07 1.60 37.48
CA ALA A 77 -7.85 0.75 38.65
C ALA A 77 -8.87 0.98 39.76
N SER A 78 -9.36 2.22 39.93
CA SER A 78 -10.25 2.58 41.03
C SER A 78 -11.62 1.89 41.01
N GLY A 79 -12.05 1.38 39.83
CA GLY A 79 -13.30 0.64 39.67
C GLY A 79 -13.16 -0.88 39.53
N ALA A 80 -11.94 -1.41 39.58
CA ALA A 80 -11.65 -2.82 39.35
C ALA A 80 -11.31 -3.55 40.62
N ALA A 81 -11.64 -4.83 40.72
CA ALA A 81 -11.25 -5.68 41.87
C ALA A 81 -9.72 -5.89 41.98
N GLN A 82 -8.98 -5.52 40.96
CA GLN A 82 -7.52 -5.56 40.88
C GLN A 82 -6.98 -4.25 40.28
N PRO A 83 -5.84 -3.75 40.74
CA PRO A 83 -5.27 -2.51 40.23
C PRO A 83 -4.83 -2.68 38.77
N PHE A 84 -5.26 -1.75 37.90
CA PHE A 84 -4.73 -1.62 36.54
C PHE A 84 -3.43 -0.82 36.61
N HIS A 85 -2.32 -1.47 36.25
CA HIS A 85 -0.99 -0.85 36.27
C HIS A 85 -0.46 -0.53 34.89
N GLY A 86 -1.29 0.09 34.07
CA GLY A 86 -0.90 0.45 32.72
C GLY A 86 -1.09 -0.65 31.69
N LEU A 87 -0.85 -0.28 30.45
CA LEU A 87 -1.02 -1.10 29.24
C LEU A 87 0.08 -0.75 28.25
N GLU A 88 0.70 -1.74 27.65
CA GLU A 88 1.56 -1.54 26.50
C GLU A 88 1.14 -2.41 25.32
N THR A 89 1.14 -1.82 24.12
CA THR A 89 0.89 -2.51 22.88
C THR A 89 2.06 -2.24 21.93
N GLN A 90 2.70 -3.30 21.48
CA GLN A 90 3.74 -3.24 20.45
C GLN A 90 3.27 -3.95 19.19
N ARG A 91 3.48 -3.29 18.05
CA ARG A 91 3.18 -3.87 16.72
C ARG A 91 4.42 -3.74 15.86
N ASP A 92 4.85 -4.86 15.29
CA ASP A 92 5.90 -4.93 14.28
C ASP A 92 5.25 -5.38 12.97
N THR A 93 5.44 -4.60 11.91
CA THR A 93 4.90 -4.91 10.58
C THR A 93 6.05 -4.90 9.59
N GLN A 94 6.27 -6.03 8.94
CA GLN A 94 7.26 -6.19 7.88
C GLN A 94 6.54 -6.35 6.54
N GLU A 95 6.92 -5.53 5.58
CA GLU A 95 6.43 -5.57 4.22
C GLU A 95 7.59 -5.82 3.27
N PHE A 96 7.40 -6.75 2.37
CA PHE A 96 8.34 -7.03 1.29
C PHE A 96 7.58 -7.14 -0.01
N SER A 97 8.02 -6.43 -1.03
CA SER A 97 7.54 -6.61 -2.37
C SER A 97 8.68 -6.70 -3.39
N PHE A 98 8.41 -7.45 -4.43
CA PHE A 98 9.30 -7.62 -5.57
C PHE A 98 8.47 -7.45 -6.85
N ASN A 99 8.98 -6.65 -7.76
CA ASN A 99 8.43 -6.50 -9.10
C ASN A 99 9.48 -6.80 -10.16
N LEU A 100 9.04 -7.40 -11.25
CA LEU A 100 9.85 -7.68 -12.42
C LEU A 100 9.03 -7.38 -13.66
N THR A 101 9.50 -6.45 -14.48
CA THR A 101 8.86 -6.09 -15.75
C THR A 101 9.84 -6.31 -16.89
N ASN A 102 9.42 -7.11 -17.88
CA ASN A 102 10.11 -7.27 -19.15
C ASN A 102 9.32 -6.52 -20.22
N ARG A 103 10.03 -5.84 -21.10
CA ARG A 103 9.47 -5.11 -22.24
C ARG A 103 10.28 -5.41 -23.49
N LEU A 104 9.60 -5.83 -24.54
CA LEU A 104 10.12 -5.84 -25.89
C LEU A 104 9.37 -4.78 -26.70
N ASN A 105 10.10 -3.81 -27.23
CA ASN A 105 9.55 -2.71 -27.99
C ASN A 105 10.04 -2.77 -29.44
N TYR A 106 9.14 -2.48 -30.35
CA TYR A 106 9.42 -2.24 -31.76
C TYR A 106 8.95 -0.84 -32.12
N ASN A 107 9.86 -0.02 -32.66
CA ASN A 107 9.55 1.33 -33.15
C ASN A 107 10.12 1.50 -34.56
N LYS A 108 9.29 1.97 -35.50
CA LYS A 108 9.73 2.24 -36.84
C LYS A 108 8.93 3.34 -37.50
N THR A 109 9.62 4.24 -38.16
CA THR A 109 9.03 5.22 -39.08
C THR A 109 9.34 4.80 -40.49
N PHE A 110 8.31 4.68 -41.33
CA PHE A 110 8.41 4.32 -42.75
C PHE A 110 7.68 5.33 -43.64
N ALA A 111 8.19 5.53 -44.84
CA ALA A 111 7.69 6.53 -45.78
C ALA A 111 7.55 7.93 -45.17
N GLU A 112 8.41 8.31 -44.18
CA GLU A 112 8.48 9.58 -43.48
C GLU A 112 7.21 10.05 -42.73
N LYS A 113 6.09 9.33 -42.92
CA LYS A 113 4.75 9.69 -42.44
C LYS A 113 4.11 8.67 -41.53
N HIS A 114 4.58 7.45 -41.52
CA HIS A 114 3.97 6.36 -40.80
C HIS A 114 4.90 5.99 -39.62
N THR A 115 4.52 6.31 -38.43
CA THR A 115 5.24 5.87 -37.21
C THR A 115 4.44 4.79 -36.50
N PHE A 116 5.07 3.65 -36.29
CA PHE A 116 4.51 2.52 -35.57
C PHE A 116 5.38 2.23 -34.34
N ASP A 117 4.77 2.22 -33.17
CA ASP A 117 5.39 1.83 -31.92
C ASP A 117 4.57 0.71 -31.29
N ALA A 118 5.17 -0.43 -31.03
CA ALA A 118 4.49 -1.53 -30.36
C ALA A 118 5.37 -2.10 -29.26
N SER A 119 4.75 -2.48 -28.16
CA SER A 119 5.44 -3.11 -27.04
C SER A 119 4.66 -4.30 -26.54
N VAL A 120 5.38 -5.35 -26.16
CA VAL A 120 4.84 -6.47 -25.38
C VAL A 120 5.56 -6.54 -24.04
N TYR A 121 4.80 -6.88 -23.01
CA TYR A 121 5.27 -6.87 -21.62
C TYR A 121 4.89 -8.18 -20.94
N SER A 122 5.76 -8.61 -20.03
CA SER A 122 5.40 -9.49 -18.94
C SER A 122 5.77 -8.84 -17.61
N GLU A 123 4.87 -8.90 -16.67
CA GLU A 123 5.04 -8.30 -15.35
C GLU A 123 4.73 -9.33 -14.27
N TYR A 124 5.61 -9.44 -13.30
CA TYR A 124 5.44 -10.26 -12.12
C TYR A 124 5.55 -9.38 -10.88
N LEU A 125 4.53 -9.43 -10.05
CA LEU A 125 4.50 -8.76 -8.76
C LEU A 125 4.32 -9.80 -7.66
N TYR A 126 5.11 -9.69 -6.62
CA TYR A 126 4.98 -10.45 -5.39
C TYR A 126 5.03 -9.51 -4.20
N ALA A 127 4.11 -9.67 -3.25
CA ALA A 127 4.11 -8.92 -2.01
C ALA A 127 3.80 -9.83 -0.82
N ASN A 128 4.46 -9.56 0.28
CA ASN A 128 4.27 -10.26 1.55
C ASN A 128 4.25 -9.26 2.69
N ARG A 129 3.22 -9.33 3.53
CA ARG A 129 3.10 -8.54 4.75
C ARG A 129 2.98 -9.48 5.93
N ARG A 130 3.79 -9.24 6.95
CA ARG A 130 3.72 -9.94 8.24
C ARG A 130 3.51 -8.91 9.33
N THR A 131 2.54 -9.15 10.19
CA THR A 131 2.29 -8.31 11.36
C THR A 131 2.35 -9.20 12.59
N PHE A 132 3.07 -8.73 13.58
CA PHE A 132 3.09 -9.27 14.92
C PHE A 132 2.62 -8.20 15.89
N LEU A 133 1.70 -8.55 16.77
CA LEU A 133 1.17 -7.67 17.79
C LEU A 133 1.34 -8.36 19.15
N TYR A 134 1.81 -7.59 20.10
CA TYR A 134 1.91 -7.97 21.49
C TYR A 134 1.24 -6.91 22.35
N GLN A 135 0.43 -7.33 23.32
CA GLN A 135 -0.21 -6.44 24.28
C GLN A 135 -0.11 -7.03 25.67
N GLN A 136 0.31 -6.21 26.61
CA GLN A 136 0.42 -6.53 28.01
C GLN A 136 -0.27 -5.48 28.87
N ILE A 137 -1.07 -5.94 29.83
CA ILE A 137 -1.59 -5.14 30.96
C ILE A 137 -0.77 -5.49 32.18
N GLY A 138 -0.51 -4.49 33.04
CA GLY A 138 0.30 -4.66 34.22
C GLY A 138 1.78 -4.35 33.94
N LEU A 139 2.14 -3.11 34.13
CA LEU A 139 3.49 -2.59 33.95
C LEU A 139 4.09 -2.29 35.37
N ASN A 140 5.30 -2.74 35.60
CA ASN A 140 5.99 -2.48 36.87
C ASN A 140 6.60 -1.07 36.85
N PRO A 141 6.16 -0.14 37.71
CA PRO A 141 6.63 1.24 37.67
C PRO A 141 8.13 1.41 37.92
N LEU A 142 8.79 0.41 38.52
CA LEU A 142 10.22 0.47 38.83
C LEU A 142 11.12 -0.08 37.73
N THR A 143 10.59 -0.94 36.84
CA THR A 143 11.41 -1.70 35.88
C THR A 143 10.89 -1.63 34.45
N TRP A 144 9.71 -1.06 34.25
CA TRP A 144 9.16 -0.91 32.91
C TRP A 144 9.78 0.30 32.20
N GLU A 145 10.20 0.07 30.97
CA GLU A 145 10.65 1.11 30.03
C GLU A 145 9.83 1.04 28.76
N PRO A 146 9.26 2.16 28.28
CA PRO A 146 8.44 2.19 27.09
C PRO A 146 9.16 1.63 25.86
N GLY A 147 8.54 0.69 25.17
CA GLY A 147 9.08 0.09 23.95
C GLY A 147 10.18 -0.95 24.16
N ALA A 148 10.70 -1.11 25.37
CA ALA A 148 11.78 -2.07 25.66
C ALA A 148 11.32 -3.54 25.68
N GLY A 149 10.01 -3.78 25.84
CA GLY A 149 9.46 -5.14 25.93
C GLY A 149 9.78 -5.83 27.25
N THR A 150 10.09 -5.08 28.28
CA THR A 150 10.48 -5.57 29.62
C THR A 150 9.73 -4.83 30.70
N GLY A 151 9.85 -5.30 31.97
CA GLY A 151 9.22 -4.66 33.12
C GLY A 151 7.75 -4.94 33.27
N TYR A 152 7.26 -6.03 32.68
CA TYR A 152 5.88 -6.45 32.85
C TYR A 152 5.67 -7.24 34.13
N ILE A 153 4.49 -7.07 34.75
CA ILE A 153 4.06 -7.88 35.89
C ILE A 153 3.78 -9.29 35.37
N VAL A 154 4.46 -10.29 35.95
CA VAL A 154 4.27 -11.69 35.54
C VAL A 154 2.85 -12.13 35.92
N TYR A 155 2.10 -12.63 34.91
CA TYR A 155 0.75 -13.12 35.12
C TYR A 155 0.73 -14.34 36.07
N ASN A 156 -0.04 -14.23 37.15
CA ASN A 156 -0.32 -15.33 38.08
C ASN A 156 -1.82 -15.63 38.08
N PRO A 157 -2.26 -16.79 37.55
CA PRO A 157 -3.68 -17.13 37.46
C PRO A 157 -4.37 -17.30 38.83
N ALA A 158 -3.60 -17.49 39.90
CA ALA A 158 -4.15 -17.63 41.26
C ALA A 158 -4.52 -16.30 41.90
N THR A 159 -3.88 -15.19 41.49
CA THR A 159 -3.99 -13.90 42.18
C THR A 159 -4.40 -12.74 41.23
N GLN A 160 -4.40 -12.96 39.93
CA GLN A 160 -4.63 -11.88 38.94
C GLN A 160 -5.78 -12.25 37.99
N PRO A 161 -6.54 -11.24 37.53
CA PRO A 161 -7.56 -11.45 36.50
C PRO A 161 -6.95 -11.85 35.17
N VAL A 162 -7.75 -12.54 34.32
CA VAL A 162 -7.34 -13.01 33.00
C VAL A 162 -6.84 -11.87 32.08
N SER A 163 -7.30 -10.64 32.32
CA SER A 163 -6.87 -9.46 31.56
C SER A 163 -5.36 -9.17 31.67
N TYR A 164 -4.69 -9.66 32.70
CA TYR A 164 -3.23 -9.52 32.84
C TYR A 164 -2.44 -10.55 32.00
N ARG A 165 -3.13 -11.52 31.42
CA ARG A 165 -2.48 -12.47 30.52
C ARG A 165 -2.04 -11.75 29.25
N PRO A 166 -0.78 -11.91 28.82
CA PRO A 166 -0.32 -11.35 27.57
C PRO A 166 -1.18 -11.77 26.37
N THR A 167 -1.50 -10.83 25.53
CA THR A 167 -2.21 -11.09 24.26
C THR A 167 -1.23 -10.99 23.11
N VAL A 168 -1.23 -11.99 22.23
CA VAL A 168 -0.39 -12.03 21.04
C VAL A 168 -1.28 -12.17 19.82
N GLY A 169 -1.04 -11.35 18.82
CA GLY A 169 -1.68 -11.44 17.52
C GLY A 169 -0.63 -11.55 16.43
N ALA A 170 -0.91 -12.33 15.40
CA ALA A 170 -0.05 -12.42 14.23
C ALA A 170 -0.88 -12.59 12.97
N SER A 171 -0.44 -11.97 11.88
CA SER A 171 -1.04 -12.15 10.56
C SER A 171 0.03 -12.23 9.50
N LYS A 172 -0.29 -12.94 8.41
CA LYS A 172 0.54 -13.02 7.22
C LYS A 172 -0.35 -12.91 5.99
N ILE A 173 -0.08 -11.92 5.16
CA ILE A 173 -0.77 -11.72 3.90
C ILE A 173 0.26 -11.85 2.78
N THR A 174 -0.10 -12.61 1.74
CA THR A 174 0.72 -12.74 0.54
C THR A 174 -0.15 -12.38 -0.65
N ALA A 175 0.40 -11.63 -1.59
CA ALA A 175 -0.24 -11.27 -2.85
C ALA A 175 0.72 -11.54 -4.01
N GLY A 176 0.17 -11.91 -5.15
CA GLY A 176 0.92 -12.10 -6.38
C GLY A 176 0.07 -11.76 -7.59
N LEU A 177 0.72 -11.17 -8.60
CA LEU A 177 0.12 -10.83 -9.87
C LEU A 177 1.08 -11.23 -10.99
N LEU A 178 0.56 -11.90 -11.99
CA LEU A 178 1.26 -12.16 -13.25
C LEU A 178 0.45 -11.54 -14.37
N SER A 179 1.06 -10.64 -15.12
CA SER A 179 0.40 -9.91 -16.18
C SER A 179 1.15 -10.05 -17.49
N PHE A 180 0.41 -10.18 -18.56
CA PHE A 180 0.90 -10.06 -19.94
C PHE A 180 0.10 -8.99 -20.65
N PHE A 181 0.77 -8.04 -21.27
CA PHE A 181 0.09 -7.00 -21.99
C PHE A 181 0.87 -6.53 -23.19
N GLY A 182 0.13 -5.99 -24.15
CA GLY A 182 0.67 -5.40 -25.35
C GLY A 182 0.01 -4.05 -25.62
N SER A 183 0.79 -3.13 -26.14
CA SER A 183 0.32 -1.84 -26.64
C SER A 183 0.85 -1.63 -28.04
N ALA A 184 0.04 -0.97 -28.88
CA ALA A 184 0.46 -0.53 -30.20
C ALA A 184 -0.06 0.89 -30.43
N ASP A 185 0.82 1.75 -30.89
CA ASP A 185 0.54 3.10 -31.29
C ASP A 185 0.93 3.29 -32.75
N TYR A 186 0.04 3.88 -33.51
CA TYR A 186 0.27 4.23 -34.89
C TYR A 186 -0.03 5.71 -35.12
N ASP A 187 0.90 6.42 -35.73
CA ASP A 187 0.77 7.82 -36.08
C ASP A 187 0.93 7.98 -37.62
N TYR A 188 -0.01 8.68 -38.19
CA TYR A 188 0.04 9.05 -39.60
C TYR A 188 0.24 10.55 -39.76
N ASP A 189 1.40 10.94 -40.25
CA ASP A 189 1.79 12.31 -40.63
C ASP A 189 1.58 13.33 -39.48
N LYS A 190 1.66 12.88 -38.24
CA LYS A 190 1.33 13.67 -37.04
C LYS A 190 -0.10 14.25 -37.05
N ARG A 191 -0.96 13.78 -37.92
CA ARG A 191 -2.36 14.18 -38.12
C ARG A 191 -3.31 13.24 -37.42
N PHE A 192 -3.17 11.96 -37.66
CA PHE A 192 -4.03 10.91 -37.10
C PHE A 192 -3.21 9.97 -36.24
N GLY A 193 -3.75 9.62 -35.09
CA GLY A 193 -3.12 8.63 -34.21
C GLY A 193 -4.15 7.58 -33.78
N PHE A 194 -3.71 6.33 -33.69
CA PHE A 194 -4.49 5.21 -33.18
C PHE A 194 -3.65 4.50 -32.11
N ALA A 195 -4.25 4.20 -30.97
CA ALA A 195 -3.64 3.42 -29.94
C ALA A 195 -4.53 2.25 -29.54
N ALA A 196 -3.94 1.11 -29.28
CA ALA A 196 -4.62 -0.07 -28.76
C ALA A 196 -3.80 -0.71 -27.64
N THR A 197 -4.47 -1.19 -26.62
CA THR A 197 -3.84 -1.94 -25.53
C THR A 197 -4.70 -3.16 -25.21
N VAL A 198 -4.06 -4.28 -24.97
CA VAL A 198 -4.68 -5.48 -24.41
C VAL A 198 -3.85 -5.95 -23.22
N ARG A 199 -4.52 -6.28 -22.11
CA ARG A 199 -3.88 -6.75 -20.90
C ARG A 199 -4.61 -7.98 -20.35
N ARG A 200 -3.86 -8.97 -19.95
CA ARG A 200 -4.35 -10.15 -19.25
C ARG A 200 -3.63 -10.30 -17.92
N ASP A 201 -4.40 -10.22 -16.85
CA ASP A 201 -3.91 -10.25 -15.47
C ASP A 201 -4.35 -11.52 -14.77
N GLY A 202 -3.39 -12.25 -14.19
CA GLY A 202 -3.62 -13.39 -13.34
C GLY A 202 -3.32 -13.04 -11.89
N SER A 203 -4.36 -12.98 -11.05
CA SER A 203 -4.23 -12.68 -9.64
C SER A 203 -4.37 -13.96 -8.83
N TYR A 204 -3.45 -14.17 -7.92
CA TYR A 204 -3.47 -15.29 -6.97
C TYR A 204 -4.64 -15.19 -5.95
N ARG A 205 -5.28 -14.02 -5.84
CA ARG A 205 -6.42 -13.78 -4.93
C ARG A 205 -7.72 -14.46 -5.37
N PHE A 206 -7.83 -14.79 -6.65
CA PHE A 206 -9.03 -15.41 -7.18
C PHE A 206 -8.88 -16.92 -7.24
N VAL A 207 -10.00 -17.64 -7.05
CA VAL A 207 -10.08 -19.09 -7.28
C VAL A 207 -9.73 -19.43 -8.72
N GLU A 208 -9.29 -20.67 -8.97
CA GLU A 208 -8.69 -21.08 -10.25
C GLU A 208 -9.49 -20.69 -11.50
N ASP A 209 -10.81 -20.82 -11.47
CA ASP A 209 -11.67 -20.52 -12.62
C ASP A 209 -11.77 -19.03 -12.96
N TYR A 210 -11.47 -18.14 -12.02
CA TYR A 210 -11.58 -16.68 -12.18
C TYR A 210 -10.25 -15.96 -12.02
N LYS A 211 -9.16 -16.67 -12.07
CA LYS A 211 -7.80 -16.17 -11.83
C LYS A 211 -7.37 -15.14 -12.87
N TRP A 212 -7.90 -15.24 -14.08
CA TRP A 212 -7.48 -14.42 -15.22
C TRP A 212 -8.56 -13.46 -15.66
N GLY A 213 -8.21 -12.16 -15.69
CA GLY A 213 -9.01 -11.09 -16.29
C GLY A 213 -8.37 -10.58 -17.57
N THR A 214 -9.17 -10.25 -18.58
CA THR A 214 -8.69 -9.62 -19.81
C THR A 214 -9.32 -8.25 -19.96
N PHE A 215 -8.48 -7.26 -20.22
CA PHE A 215 -8.86 -5.86 -20.37
C PHE A 215 -8.29 -5.34 -21.68
N TRP A 216 -8.99 -4.39 -22.28
CA TRP A 216 -8.54 -3.78 -23.51
C TRP A 216 -8.96 -2.32 -23.60
N SER A 217 -8.24 -1.55 -24.39
CA SER A 217 -8.62 -0.20 -24.75
C SER A 217 -8.21 0.12 -26.16
N VAL A 218 -8.97 0.99 -26.81
CA VAL A 218 -8.64 1.59 -28.09
C VAL A 218 -8.87 3.10 -28.02
N ALA A 219 -8.01 3.86 -28.69
CA ALA A 219 -8.09 5.31 -28.73
C ALA A 219 -7.78 5.82 -30.13
N GLY A 220 -8.44 6.91 -30.49
CA GLY A 220 -8.18 7.66 -31.72
C GLY A 220 -7.83 9.11 -31.40
N ARG A 221 -6.93 9.67 -32.18
CA ARG A 221 -6.50 11.07 -32.09
C ARG A 221 -6.52 11.71 -33.46
N TRP A 222 -7.07 12.92 -33.54
CA TRP A 222 -6.97 13.78 -34.71
C TRP A 222 -6.38 15.13 -34.30
N ASN A 223 -5.23 15.46 -34.86
CA ASN A 223 -4.58 16.75 -34.67
C ASN A 223 -5.09 17.71 -35.74
N VAL A 224 -6.22 18.33 -35.50
CA VAL A 224 -6.93 19.19 -36.47
C VAL A 224 -6.11 20.41 -36.88
N SER A 225 -5.31 20.95 -35.95
CA SER A 225 -4.39 22.05 -36.24
C SER A 225 -3.31 21.74 -37.27
N ASN A 226 -3.03 20.44 -37.50
CA ASN A 226 -2.05 20.02 -38.51
C ASN A 226 -2.67 19.86 -39.93
N GLU A 227 -3.98 20.11 -40.05
CA GLU A 227 -4.64 20.09 -41.35
C GLU A 227 -4.34 21.33 -42.17
N GLN A 228 -4.26 21.19 -43.50
CA GLN A 228 -3.89 22.30 -44.40
C GLN A 228 -4.79 23.53 -44.24
N PHE A 229 -6.08 23.35 -43.92
CA PHE A 229 -7.04 24.45 -43.77
C PHE A 229 -6.87 25.25 -42.46
N LEU A 230 -6.07 24.76 -41.48
CA LEU A 230 -5.77 25.45 -40.23
C LEU A 230 -4.28 25.77 -40.02
N LYS A 231 -3.41 25.27 -40.89
CA LYS A 231 -1.96 25.35 -40.72
C LYS A 231 -1.43 26.80 -40.63
N ASP A 232 -2.11 27.72 -41.33
CA ASP A 232 -1.71 29.14 -41.36
C ASP A 232 -2.58 30.03 -40.43
N SER A 233 -3.33 29.39 -39.51
CA SER A 233 -4.18 30.12 -38.57
C SER A 233 -3.37 30.80 -37.51
N SER A 234 -3.39 32.13 -37.46
CA SER A 234 -2.65 32.94 -36.46
C SER A 234 -3.30 32.97 -35.08
N TRP A 235 -4.59 32.57 -34.98
CA TRP A 235 -5.38 32.60 -33.74
C TRP A 235 -5.44 31.25 -33.03
N LEU A 236 -5.09 30.15 -33.71
CA LEU A 236 -5.19 28.80 -33.17
C LEU A 236 -3.81 28.13 -33.12
N SER A 237 -3.30 27.91 -31.93
CA SER A 237 -2.01 27.24 -31.71
C SER A 237 -2.12 25.72 -31.78
N GLU A 238 -3.17 25.15 -31.19
CA GLU A 238 -3.38 23.70 -31.16
C GLU A 238 -4.88 23.37 -31.07
N LEU A 239 -5.33 22.47 -31.93
CA LEU A 239 -6.64 21.83 -31.82
C LEU A 239 -6.47 20.33 -32.03
N LYS A 240 -6.82 19.55 -30.99
CA LYS A 240 -6.69 18.10 -30.97
C LYS A 240 -7.95 17.45 -30.43
N LEU A 241 -8.52 16.55 -31.20
CA LEU A 241 -9.63 15.70 -30.80
C LEU A 241 -9.12 14.32 -30.38
N ARG A 242 -9.66 13.78 -29.29
CA ARG A 242 -9.34 12.44 -28.80
C ARG A 242 -10.61 11.73 -28.38
N ALA A 243 -10.68 10.44 -28.67
CA ALA A 243 -11.72 9.56 -28.18
C ALA A 243 -11.10 8.22 -27.80
N SER A 244 -11.59 7.62 -26.71
CA SER A 244 -11.14 6.29 -26.27
C SER A 244 -12.31 5.52 -25.66
N ILE A 245 -12.22 4.19 -25.79
CA ILE A 245 -13.12 3.24 -25.17
C ILE A 245 -12.30 2.05 -24.67
N GLY A 246 -12.71 1.45 -23.57
CA GLY A 246 -12.02 0.28 -23.03
C GLY A 246 -12.74 -0.32 -21.85
N THR A 247 -12.20 -1.43 -21.38
CA THR A 247 -12.63 -2.14 -20.18
C THR A 247 -11.59 -2.00 -19.09
N THR A 248 -12.01 -1.85 -17.83
CA THR A 248 -11.15 -1.85 -16.67
C THR A 248 -11.56 -2.94 -15.70
N GLY A 249 -10.60 -3.46 -14.96
CA GLY A 249 -10.84 -4.42 -13.88
C GLY A 249 -10.50 -3.82 -12.51
N ASN A 250 -11.14 -4.33 -11.49
CA ASN A 250 -10.82 -3.99 -10.11
C ASN A 250 -10.47 -5.28 -9.36
N GLN A 251 -9.26 -5.36 -8.81
CA GLN A 251 -8.82 -6.46 -7.94
C GLN A 251 -9.25 -6.27 -6.48
N ASN A 252 -9.72 -5.07 -6.13
CA ASN A 252 -10.17 -4.74 -4.78
C ASN A 252 -11.61 -5.19 -4.58
N VAL A 253 -11.83 -6.48 -4.65
CA VAL A 253 -13.08 -7.07 -4.18
C VAL A 253 -13.01 -7.06 -2.66
N LEU A 254 -13.46 -5.98 -2.05
CA LEU A 254 -13.81 -5.97 -0.63
C LEU A 254 -14.95 -6.97 -0.47
N ALA A 255 -14.64 -8.17 -0.01
CA ALA A 255 -15.64 -9.05 0.52
C ALA A 255 -16.30 -8.30 1.67
N ARG A 256 -17.55 -7.88 1.48
CA ARG A 256 -18.39 -7.26 2.51
C ARG A 256 -18.46 -8.25 3.67
N GLY A 257 -17.77 -7.95 4.79
CA GLY A 257 -17.81 -8.77 6.01
C GLY A 257 -16.54 -9.54 6.36
N VAL A 258 -15.42 -9.29 5.69
CA VAL A 258 -14.11 -9.81 6.13
C VAL A 258 -13.41 -8.71 6.93
N ASP A 259 -12.94 -9.06 8.12
CA ASP A 259 -12.23 -8.18 9.04
C ASP A 259 -11.18 -7.30 8.34
N SER A 260 -11.05 -6.07 8.81
CA SER A 260 -10.15 -5.03 8.32
C SER A 260 -8.67 -5.42 8.20
N ASP A 261 -8.28 -6.56 8.79
CA ASP A 261 -6.93 -7.12 8.72
C ASP A 261 -6.60 -7.83 7.39
N THR A 262 -7.59 -8.07 6.53
CA THR A 262 -7.40 -8.64 5.20
C THR A 262 -7.34 -7.61 4.08
N SER A 263 -7.14 -6.33 4.43
CA SER A 263 -6.97 -5.26 3.46
C SER A 263 -5.87 -5.60 2.47
N PRO A 264 -6.13 -5.43 1.17
CA PRO A 264 -5.13 -5.66 0.15
C PRO A 264 -3.92 -4.77 0.37
N ILE A 265 -2.73 -5.34 0.20
CA ILE A 265 -1.50 -4.56 0.16
C ILE A 265 -1.58 -3.70 -1.10
N PHE A 266 -1.73 -2.39 -0.93
CA PHE A 266 -1.55 -1.44 -2.01
C PHE A 266 -0.06 -1.12 -2.07
N ILE A 267 0.56 -1.43 -3.20
CA ILE A 267 1.89 -0.98 -3.54
C ILE A 267 1.65 0.20 -4.50
N GLY A 268 1.93 1.39 -3.99
CA GLY A 268 1.86 2.63 -4.77
C GLY A 268 3.11 2.82 -5.62
#